data_e90dfb5f85cc894d160e3f97693e72b7
#
_entry.id   e90dfb5f85cc894d160e3f97693e72b7
#
_cell.length_a   1.000
_cell.length_b   1.000
_cell.length_c   1.000
_cell.angle_alpha   90.00
_cell.angle_beta   90.00
_cell.angle_gamma   90.00
#
_symmetry.space_group_name_H-M   'P 1'
#
loop_
_entity.id
_entity.type
_entity.pdbx_description
1 polymer ?
#
loop_
_entity_poly.entity_id
_entity_poly.type
_entity_poly.pdbx_seq_one_letter_code
_entity_poly.pdbx_strand_id
1 'polypeptide(L)'
;MEETIVDKRFGDIDADAAGFKKSKVCIIQAPYEGTLTYGKGASRAPQAIIDASRHMELFDDELYAETYKVGIYTSPPLDIASESSPEKAINAVKSAVMGVLEAGKFPVLLGGEHSVTVGAVKAAKEFFNDISVLHLDAHHDLRDEYEGSKYNHACVARRIQKICPVVEVGVRNISKEEKDFIDSAQSAVKVISVYDILESHNWKKDASNLLSDTVYITIDLDVLDPSIMPSVGTPEPGGLGWYEFMDFLKIISKDKKIAGFDVVELSPIEGYRAPDFLAAKIVYRLLGYIFFGKK
;
A
#
# COMPACT_ATOMS: atom_id res chain seq x y z
N MET A 1 1.45 -11.76 -20.11
CA MET A 1 2.59 -10.81 -19.98
C MET A 1 3.83 -11.48 -20.54
N GLU A 2 4.48 -10.86 -21.50
CA GLU A 2 5.81 -11.29 -21.96
C GLU A 2 6.82 -11.02 -20.84
N GLU A 3 7.84 -11.88 -20.74
CA GLU A 3 8.89 -11.80 -19.72
C GLU A 3 9.86 -10.68 -20.09
N THR A 4 9.54 -9.44 -19.71
CA THR A 4 10.44 -8.30 -19.89
C THR A 4 11.43 -8.27 -18.72
N ILE A 5 12.70 -8.40 -19.00
CA ILE A 5 13.76 -8.28 -17.98
C ILE A 5 13.99 -6.80 -17.72
N VAL A 6 13.78 -6.36 -16.49
CA VAL A 6 14.15 -5.02 -16.03
C VAL A 6 15.57 -5.03 -15.47
N ASP A 7 16.33 -3.97 -15.74
CA ASP A 7 17.72 -3.83 -15.29
C ASP A 7 17.84 -3.79 -13.75
N LYS A 8 16.82 -3.24 -13.08
CA LYS A 8 16.76 -3.13 -11.63
C LYS A 8 15.58 -3.92 -11.09
N ARG A 9 15.86 -4.85 -10.20
CA ARG A 9 14.86 -5.73 -9.58
C ARG A 9 14.83 -5.50 -8.07
N PHE A 10 13.66 -5.64 -7.49
CA PHE A 10 13.50 -5.58 -6.04
C PHE A 10 14.37 -6.65 -5.36
N GLY A 11 15.18 -6.22 -4.40
CA GLY A 11 16.10 -7.08 -3.65
C GLY A 11 17.32 -7.55 -4.43
N ASP A 12 17.56 -7.06 -5.67
CA ASP A 12 18.64 -7.49 -6.56
C ASP A 12 18.72 -9.03 -6.75
N ILE A 13 17.54 -9.68 -6.72
CA ILE A 13 17.42 -11.13 -6.78
C ILE A 13 17.85 -11.64 -8.14
N ASP A 14 18.59 -12.76 -8.17
CA ASP A 14 19.05 -13.40 -9.40
C ASP A 14 17.92 -13.63 -10.40
N ALA A 15 18.22 -13.45 -11.69
CA ALA A 15 17.25 -13.59 -12.78
C ALA A 15 16.51 -14.93 -12.76
N ASP A 16 17.20 -16.00 -12.39
CA ASP A 16 16.61 -17.35 -12.31
C ASP A 16 15.55 -17.49 -11.20
N ALA A 17 15.67 -16.73 -10.11
CA ALA A 17 14.71 -16.70 -9.01
C ALA A 17 13.63 -15.60 -9.17
N ALA A 18 13.93 -14.58 -10.00
CA ALA A 18 13.08 -13.41 -10.22
C ALA A 18 12.22 -13.48 -11.52
N GLY A 19 12.32 -14.57 -12.30
CA GLY A 19 11.55 -14.75 -13.54
C GLY A 19 10.04 -14.86 -13.28
N PHE A 20 9.20 -14.24 -14.13
CA PHE A 20 7.74 -14.19 -13.94
C PHE A 20 7.13 -15.58 -13.72
N LYS A 21 7.51 -16.59 -14.51
CA LYS A 21 6.97 -17.94 -14.41
C LYS A 21 7.24 -18.62 -13.07
N LYS A 22 8.42 -18.39 -12.49
CA LYS A 22 8.85 -19.03 -11.22
C LYS A 22 8.39 -18.28 -9.99
N SER A 23 8.12 -16.97 -10.10
CA SER A 23 7.78 -16.11 -8.97
C SER A 23 6.32 -16.28 -8.53
N LYS A 24 6.08 -16.27 -7.22
CA LYS A 24 4.73 -16.18 -6.65
C LYS A 24 4.27 -14.74 -6.47
N VAL A 25 5.19 -13.81 -6.31
CA VAL A 25 4.93 -12.38 -6.10
C VAL A 25 5.25 -11.62 -7.37
N CYS A 26 4.41 -10.65 -7.71
CA CYS A 26 4.66 -9.69 -8.77
C CYS A 26 4.60 -8.26 -8.21
N ILE A 27 5.72 -7.56 -8.25
CA ILE A 27 5.78 -6.13 -7.93
C ILE A 27 5.40 -5.35 -9.18
N ILE A 28 4.33 -4.56 -9.07
CA ILE A 28 3.79 -3.66 -10.09
C ILE A 28 4.25 -2.25 -9.74
N GLN A 29 4.80 -1.52 -10.70
CA GLN A 29 5.24 -0.14 -10.53
C GLN A 29 4.21 0.81 -11.14
N ALA A 30 3.60 1.68 -10.33
CA ALA A 30 2.61 2.67 -10.77
C ALA A 30 3.09 4.10 -10.45
N PRO A 31 4.00 4.67 -11.25
CA PRO A 31 4.63 5.96 -10.98
C PRO A 31 3.70 7.14 -11.35
N TYR A 32 2.52 7.18 -10.76
CA TYR A 32 1.50 8.20 -11.03
C TYR A 32 1.53 9.32 -9.98
N GLU A 33 1.45 10.56 -10.44
CA GLU A 33 1.41 11.78 -9.62
C GLU A 33 0.61 12.87 -10.37
N GLY A 34 -0.70 12.72 -10.43
CA GLY A 34 -1.57 13.61 -11.21
C GLY A 34 -2.40 14.56 -10.37
N THR A 35 -2.60 14.26 -9.08
CA THR A 35 -3.56 15.00 -8.23
C THR A 35 -2.96 15.55 -6.92
N LEU A 36 -1.63 15.47 -6.73
CA LEU A 36 -0.98 15.96 -5.53
C LEU A 36 -1.07 17.48 -5.37
N THR A 37 -1.34 17.93 -4.15
CA THR A 37 -1.60 19.33 -3.82
C THR A 37 -0.43 20.04 -3.16
N TYR A 38 0.43 19.33 -2.41
CA TYR A 38 1.51 19.94 -1.63
C TYR A 38 2.89 19.36 -1.95
N GLY A 39 3.33 18.31 -1.25
CA GLY A 39 4.63 17.69 -1.48
C GLY A 39 4.66 16.87 -2.77
N LYS A 40 5.57 17.24 -3.73
CA LYS A 40 5.69 16.52 -5.00
C LYS A 40 6.86 15.54 -4.98
N GLY A 41 6.76 14.49 -5.79
CA GLY A 41 7.82 13.51 -5.98
C GLY A 41 7.38 12.06 -5.81
N ALA A 42 6.10 11.81 -5.52
CA ALA A 42 5.58 10.48 -5.33
C ALA A 42 5.71 9.58 -6.58
N SER A 43 5.68 10.15 -7.78
CA SER A 43 5.95 9.39 -9.02
C SER A 43 7.33 8.70 -9.04
N ARG A 44 8.29 9.16 -8.23
CA ARG A 44 9.62 8.55 -8.10
C ARG A 44 9.65 7.41 -7.08
N ALA A 45 8.60 7.22 -6.29
CA ALA A 45 8.54 6.24 -5.21
C ALA A 45 8.84 4.80 -5.67
N PRO A 46 8.21 4.25 -6.73
CA PRO A 46 8.46 2.88 -7.12
C PRO A 46 9.94 2.61 -7.39
N GLN A 47 10.60 3.51 -8.12
CA GLN A 47 12.01 3.37 -8.43
C GLN A 47 12.90 3.52 -7.18
N ALA A 48 12.60 4.48 -6.30
CA ALA A 48 13.36 4.71 -5.07
C ALA A 48 13.29 3.49 -4.13
N ILE A 49 12.11 2.89 -3.98
CA ILE A 49 11.90 1.68 -3.19
C ILE A 49 12.68 0.50 -3.77
N ILE A 50 12.65 0.31 -5.11
CA ILE A 50 13.40 -0.74 -5.77
C ILE A 50 14.91 -0.52 -5.61
N ASP A 51 15.40 0.70 -5.81
CA ASP A 51 16.81 1.02 -5.64
C ASP A 51 17.28 0.78 -4.19
N ALA A 52 16.50 1.20 -3.20
CA ALA A 52 16.79 0.96 -1.79
C ALA A 52 16.78 -0.54 -1.45
N SER A 53 15.85 -1.30 -2.01
CA SER A 53 15.73 -2.74 -1.74
C SER A 53 16.98 -3.56 -2.11
N ARG A 54 17.76 -3.08 -3.04
CA ARG A 54 19.02 -3.74 -3.50
C ARG A 54 20.15 -3.68 -2.47
N HIS A 55 19.98 -2.87 -1.43
CA HIS A 55 20.93 -2.69 -0.33
C HIS A 55 20.50 -3.32 0.98
N MET A 56 19.36 -4.03 0.98
CA MET A 56 18.87 -4.74 2.17
C MET A 56 19.55 -6.10 2.32
N GLU A 57 19.71 -6.53 3.57
CA GLU A 57 19.93 -7.93 3.88
C GLU A 57 18.67 -8.73 3.56
N LEU A 58 18.83 -9.84 2.82
CA LEU A 58 17.71 -10.69 2.39
C LEU A 58 17.35 -11.79 3.40
N PHE A 59 18.18 -11.99 4.43
CA PHE A 59 17.81 -12.83 5.57
C PHE A 59 17.04 -11.99 6.58
N ASP A 60 15.80 -12.40 6.87
CA ASP A 60 14.96 -11.72 7.86
C ASP A 60 15.30 -12.21 9.26
N ASP A 61 15.72 -11.28 10.12
CA ASP A 61 16.20 -11.52 11.49
C ASP A 61 15.07 -11.84 12.49
N GLU A 62 13.81 -11.53 12.16
CA GLU A 62 12.65 -11.87 12.99
C GLU A 62 12.06 -13.23 12.60
N LEU A 63 11.94 -13.50 11.30
CA LEU A 63 11.38 -14.74 10.78
C LEU A 63 12.39 -15.87 10.66
N TYR A 64 13.69 -15.56 10.75
CA TYR A 64 14.80 -16.47 10.46
C TYR A 64 14.63 -17.16 9.10
N ALA A 65 14.24 -16.37 8.10
CA ALA A 65 13.91 -16.85 6.76
C ALA A 65 14.44 -15.90 5.67
N GLU A 66 14.59 -16.44 4.48
CA GLU A 66 14.96 -15.70 3.27
C GLU A 66 13.70 -15.48 2.44
N THR A 67 13.00 -14.36 2.68
CA THR A 67 11.71 -14.04 2.06
C THR A 67 11.76 -14.08 0.53
N TYR A 68 12.87 -13.67 -0.09
CA TYR A 68 13.01 -13.68 -1.54
C TYR A 68 12.84 -15.07 -2.19
N LYS A 69 13.02 -16.16 -1.43
CA LYS A 69 12.81 -17.54 -1.93
C LYS A 69 11.36 -17.85 -2.32
N VAL A 70 10.40 -16.98 -1.96
CA VAL A 70 9.04 -17.04 -2.50
C VAL A 70 9.00 -16.82 -4.02
N GLY A 71 10.04 -16.21 -4.58
CA GLY A 71 10.12 -15.73 -5.95
C GLY A 71 9.40 -14.38 -6.09
N ILE A 72 10.15 -13.33 -6.41
CA ILE A 72 9.64 -11.96 -6.55
C ILE A 72 10.00 -11.44 -7.94
N TYR A 73 9.00 -11.30 -8.79
CA TYR A 73 9.16 -10.68 -10.11
C TYR A 73 8.88 -9.17 -10.00
N THR A 74 9.72 -8.36 -10.60
CA THR A 74 9.53 -6.92 -10.71
C THR A 74 9.12 -6.59 -12.13
N SER A 75 7.90 -6.05 -12.31
CA SER A 75 7.42 -5.65 -13.64
C SER A 75 8.09 -4.34 -14.10
N PRO A 76 8.14 -4.08 -15.40
CA PRO A 76 8.39 -2.72 -15.88
C PRO A 76 7.37 -1.73 -15.27
N PRO A 77 7.74 -0.44 -15.14
CA PRO A 77 6.78 0.58 -14.71
C PRO A 77 5.63 0.70 -15.72
N LEU A 78 4.42 0.95 -15.19
CA LEU A 78 3.28 1.28 -16.03
C LEU A 78 3.51 2.63 -16.71
N ASP A 79 3.08 2.75 -17.95
CA ASP A 79 3.17 4.01 -18.72
C ASP A 79 2.03 4.96 -18.34
N ILE A 80 2.08 5.48 -17.12
CA ILE A 80 1.07 6.38 -16.53
C ILE A 80 1.68 7.62 -15.87
N ALA A 81 2.99 7.75 -15.87
CA ALA A 81 3.67 8.85 -15.18
C ALA A 81 3.29 10.24 -15.73
N SER A 82 2.96 10.33 -17.02
CA SER A 82 2.50 11.56 -17.69
C SER A 82 0.99 11.59 -17.98
N GLU A 83 0.22 10.62 -17.46
CA GLU A 83 -1.23 10.56 -17.71
C GLU A 83 -1.94 11.69 -16.94
N SER A 84 -2.71 12.48 -17.62
CA SER A 84 -3.45 13.61 -17.06
C SER A 84 -4.83 13.23 -16.49
N SER A 85 -5.33 12.04 -16.82
CA SER A 85 -6.62 11.53 -16.35
C SER A 85 -6.41 10.51 -15.22
N PRO A 86 -6.80 10.84 -13.98
CA PRO A 86 -6.75 9.88 -12.88
C PRO A 86 -7.50 8.57 -13.18
N GLU A 87 -8.65 8.65 -13.87
CA GLU A 87 -9.41 7.47 -14.23
C GLU A 87 -8.65 6.52 -15.15
N LYS A 88 -7.88 7.06 -16.11
CA LYS A 88 -7.07 6.21 -17.00
C LYS A 88 -5.92 5.56 -16.24
N ALA A 89 -5.25 6.29 -15.35
CA ALA A 89 -4.21 5.73 -14.50
C ALA A 89 -4.78 4.61 -13.60
N ILE A 90 -5.91 4.83 -12.95
CA ILE A 90 -6.63 3.85 -12.14
C ILE A 90 -7.00 2.60 -12.96
N ASN A 91 -7.50 2.77 -14.19
CA ASN A 91 -7.87 1.64 -15.05
C ASN A 91 -6.63 0.86 -15.52
N ALA A 92 -5.51 1.51 -15.80
CA ALA A 92 -4.25 0.83 -16.11
C ALA A 92 -3.76 -0.02 -14.93
N VAL A 93 -3.81 0.52 -13.71
CA VAL A 93 -3.49 -0.23 -12.49
C VAL A 93 -4.45 -1.40 -12.29
N LYS A 94 -5.78 -1.19 -12.45
CA LYS A 94 -6.76 -2.29 -12.38
C LYS A 94 -6.39 -3.42 -13.32
N SER A 95 -6.09 -3.11 -14.58
CA SER A 95 -5.74 -4.12 -15.58
C SER A 95 -4.45 -4.86 -15.24
N ALA A 96 -3.44 -4.17 -14.74
CA ALA A 96 -2.17 -4.78 -14.34
C ALA A 96 -2.34 -5.73 -13.14
N VAL A 97 -3.05 -5.29 -12.10
CA VAL A 97 -3.33 -6.11 -10.91
C VAL A 97 -4.18 -7.33 -11.27
N MET A 98 -5.23 -7.15 -12.09
CA MET A 98 -6.05 -8.27 -12.56
C MET A 98 -5.21 -9.30 -13.29
N GLY A 99 -4.35 -8.88 -14.23
CA GLY A 99 -3.48 -9.81 -14.96
C GLY A 99 -2.51 -10.59 -14.05
N VAL A 100 -2.08 -10.00 -12.92
CA VAL A 100 -1.27 -10.70 -11.92
C VAL A 100 -2.10 -11.73 -11.16
N LEU A 101 -3.31 -11.37 -10.75
CA LEU A 101 -4.24 -12.28 -10.04
C LEU A 101 -4.66 -13.45 -10.93
N GLU A 102 -5.02 -13.20 -12.19
CA GLU A 102 -5.38 -14.24 -13.17
C GLU A 102 -4.22 -15.19 -13.48
N ALA A 103 -2.97 -14.70 -13.40
CA ALA A 103 -1.77 -15.52 -13.49
C ALA A 103 -1.50 -16.35 -12.21
N GLY A 104 -2.38 -16.29 -11.21
CA GLY A 104 -2.24 -17.00 -9.93
C GLY A 104 -1.11 -16.46 -9.06
N LYS A 105 -0.75 -15.18 -9.22
CA LYS A 105 0.33 -14.54 -8.47
C LYS A 105 -0.19 -13.52 -7.47
N PHE A 106 0.63 -13.21 -6.48
CA PHE A 106 0.34 -12.24 -5.44
C PHE A 106 0.77 -10.83 -5.89
N PRO A 107 -0.15 -9.86 -6.01
CA PRO A 107 0.19 -8.51 -6.42
C PRO A 107 0.74 -7.69 -5.25
N VAL A 108 1.84 -6.99 -5.50
CA VAL A 108 2.35 -5.89 -4.68
C VAL A 108 2.43 -4.66 -5.58
N LEU A 109 1.73 -3.58 -5.23
CA LEU A 109 1.75 -2.34 -5.99
C LEU A 109 2.66 -1.33 -5.29
N LEU A 110 3.70 -0.88 -5.97
CA LEU A 110 4.46 0.29 -5.57
C LEU A 110 3.86 1.48 -6.32
N GLY A 111 3.11 2.30 -5.61
CA GLY A 111 2.42 3.43 -6.19
C GLY A 111 3.21 4.72 -6.11
N GLY A 112 2.71 5.74 -6.82
CA GLY A 112 3.01 7.12 -6.57
C GLY A 112 2.02 7.67 -5.55
N GLU A 113 1.09 8.50 -6.00
CA GLU A 113 0.01 9.02 -5.14
C GLU A 113 -1.05 7.94 -4.82
N HIS A 114 -1.80 8.14 -3.74
CA HIS A 114 -2.75 7.17 -3.20
C HIS A 114 -3.91 6.83 -4.16
N SER A 115 -4.26 7.69 -5.11
CA SER A 115 -5.38 7.46 -6.05
C SER A 115 -5.26 6.15 -6.83
N VAL A 116 -4.06 5.63 -7.06
CA VAL A 116 -3.80 4.38 -7.80
C VAL A 116 -4.41 3.15 -7.10
N THR A 117 -4.53 3.18 -5.77
CA THR A 117 -5.09 2.10 -4.95
C THR A 117 -6.51 1.74 -5.35
N VAL A 118 -7.32 2.73 -5.80
CA VAL A 118 -8.69 2.46 -6.29
C VAL A 118 -8.69 1.42 -7.42
N GLY A 119 -7.70 1.45 -8.31
CA GLY A 119 -7.55 0.48 -9.38
C GLY A 119 -7.23 -0.92 -8.86
N ALA A 120 -6.31 -1.02 -7.91
CA ALA A 120 -5.91 -2.28 -7.31
C ALA A 120 -7.07 -2.95 -6.55
N VAL A 121 -7.81 -2.15 -5.75
CA VAL A 121 -8.98 -2.65 -5.01
C VAL A 121 -10.11 -3.08 -5.95
N LYS A 122 -10.37 -2.35 -7.05
CA LYS A 122 -11.34 -2.79 -8.07
C LYS A 122 -10.99 -4.18 -8.64
N ALA A 123 -9.72 -4.42 -8.96
CA ALA A 123 -9.25 -5.71 -9.44
C ALA A 123 -9.39 -6.81 -8.37
N ALA A 124 -8.95 -6.51 -7.14
CA ALA A 124 -9.05 -7.46 -6.03
C ALA A 124 -10.50 -7.82 -5.71
N LYS A 125 -11.43 -6.85 -5.70
CA LYS A 125 -12.86 -7.10 -5.48
C LYS A 125 -13.52 -7.91 -6.58
N GLU A 126 -13.12 -7.69 -7.82
CA GLU A 126 -13.63 -8.45 -8.96
C GLU A 126 -13.15 -9.92 -8.92
N PHE A 127 -11.93 -10.13 -8.43
CA PHE A 127 -11.33 -11.47 -8.32
C PHE A 127 -11.76 -12.22 -7.04
N PHE A 128 -11.92 -11.51 -5.90
CA PHE A 128 -12.33 -12.05 -4.62
C PHE A 128 -13.74 -11.53 -4.25
N ASN A 129 -14.70 -12.41 -4.11
CA ASN A 129 -16.10 -12.02 -3.85
C ASN A 129 -16.29 -11.31 -2.50
N ASP A 130 -15.62 -11.80 -1.45
CA ASP A 130 -15.67 -11.20 -0.11
C ASP A 130 -14.29 -10.66 0.26
N ILE A 131 -14.20 -9.32 0.32
CA ILE A 131 -12.96 -8.60 0.62
C ILE A 131 -13.28 -7.32 1.36
N SER A 132 -12.45 -6.96 2.32
CA SER A 132 -12.38 -5.62 2.91
C SER A 132 -11.01 -5.00 2.67
N VAL A 133 -10.92 -3.69 2.84
CA VAL A 133 -9.65 -2.94 2.75
C VAL A 133 -9.22 -2.52 4.13
N LEU A 134 -7.98 -2.81 4.48
CA LEU A 134 -7.26 -2.17 5.56
C LEU A 134 -6.54 -0.95 5.00
N HIS A 135 -6.99 0.23 5.41
CA HIS A 135 -6.47 1.53 4.99
C HIS A 135 -5.60 2.11 6.11
N LEU A 136 -4.30 2.09 5.91
CA LEU A 136 -3.28 2.58 6.84
C LEU A 136 -2.83 3.96 6.37
N ASP A 137 -3.20 5.02 7.11
CA ASP A 137 -3.10 6.40 6.65
C ASP A 137 -3.19 7.39 7.83
N ALA A 138 -2.59 8.55 7.70
CA ALA A 138 -2.84 9.70 8.58
C ALA A 138 -4.16 10.40 8.24
N HIS A 139 -4.63 10.28 7.01
CA HIS A 139 -5.79 10.94 6.44
C HIS A 139 -6.96 9.97 6.24
N HIS A 140 -8.16 10.51 6.13
CA HIS A 140 -9.36 9.70 5.84
C HIS A 140 -9.57 9.44 4.35
N ASP A 141 -9.12 10.34 3.48
CA ASP A 141 -9.35 10.28 2.02
C ASP A 141 -10.82 10.06 1.63
N LEU A 142 -11.73 10.66 2.42
CA LEU A 142 -13.18 10.49 2.32
C LEU A 142 -13.88 11.67 1.64
N ARG A 143 -13.14 12.62 1.06
CA ARG A 143 -13.76 13.70 0.28
C ARG A 143 -14.51 13.13 -0.92
N ASP A 144 -15.69 13.67 -1.24
CA ASP A 144 -16.42 13.21 -2.44
C ASP A 144 -15.77 13.70 -3.73
N GLU A 145 -15.24 14.92 -3.69
CA GLU A 145 -14.47 15.54 -4.77
C GLU A 145 -13.42 16.47 -4.17
N TYR A 146 -12.25 16.53 -4.75
CA TYR A 146 -11.22 17.48 -4.34
C TYR A 146 -10.49 18.02 -5.58
N GLU A 147 -10.28 19.35 -5.62
CA GLU A 147 -9.68 20.05 -6.77
C GLU A 147 -10.27 19.65 -8.14
N GLY A 148 -11.59 19.48 -8.19
CA GLY A 148 -12.32 19.18 -9.44
C GLY A 148 -12.25 17.73 -9.88
N SER A 149 -11.72 16.81 -9.05
CA SER A 149 -11.67 15.39 -9.35
C SER A 149 -12.23 14.53 -8.21
N LYS A 150 -13.08 13.56 -8.58
CA LYS A 150 -13.55 12.50 -7.67
C LYS A 150 -12.53 11.38 -7.48
N TYR A 151 -11.51 11.36 -8.31
CA TYR A 151 -10.40 10.40 -8.28
C TYR A 151 -9.08 11.05 -7.85
N ASN A 152 -9.20 12.09 -7.02
CA ASN A 152 -8.07 12.72 -6.35
C ASN A 152 -7.56 11.80 -5.21
N HIS A 153 -6.28 11.92 -4.83
CA HIS A 153 -5.70 11.16 -3.71
C HIS A 153 -6.53 11.32 -2.43
N ALA A 154 -7.06 12.51 -2.11
CA ALA A 154 -7.91 12.77 -0.95
C ALA A 154 -9.34 12.17 -1.04
N CYS A 155 -9.63 11.35 -2.07
CA CYS A 155 -10.94 10.75 -2.32
C CYS A 155 -10.88 9.21 -2.36
N VAL A 156 -9.77 8.59 -2.04
CA VAL A 156 -9.49 7.16 -2.23
C VAL A 156 -10.45 6.30 -1.42
N ALA A 157 -10.51 6.48 -0.10
CA ALA A 157 -11.39 5.70 0.76
C ALA A 157 -12.87 5.97 0.43
N ARG A 158 -13.21 7.20 -0.02
CA ARG A 158 -14.55 7.52 -0.52
C ARG A 158 -14.94 6.70 -1.76
N ARG A 159 -14.01 6.38 -2.62
CA ARG A 159 -14.25 5.53 -3.81
C ARG A 159 -14.30 4.06 -3.40
N ILE A 160 -13.40 3.62 -2.56
CA ILE A 160 -13.26 2.23 -2.12
C ILE A 160 -14.47 1.77 -1.30
N GLN A 161 -14.98 2.59 -0.37
CA GLN A 161 -16.12 2.22 0.47
C GLN A 161 -17.42 1.96 -0.32
N LYS A 162 -17.51 2.41 -1.58
CA LYS A 162 -18.60 2.06 -2.52
C LYS A 162 -18.43 0.69 -3.14
N ILE A 163 -17.27 0.06 -2.98
CA ILE A 163 -16.88 -1.22 -3.59
C ILE A 163 -16.88 -2.33 -2.53
N CYS A 164 -16.30 -2.05 -1.36
CA CYS A 164 -16.18 -3.00 -0.25
C CYS A 164 -15.97 -2.24 1.07
N PRO A 165 -16.17 -2.92 2.24
CA PRO A 165 -15.92 -2.32 3.55
C PRO A 165 -14.47 -1.84 3.69
N VAL A 166 -14.28 -0.72 4.41
CA VAL A 166 -12.97 -0.13 4.72
C VAL A 166 -12.80 -0.04 6.22
N VAL A 167 -11.63 -0.43 6.69
CA VAL A 167 -11.18 -0.20 8.07
C VAL A 167 -9.96 0.72 7.99
N GLU A 168 -10.11 1.94 8.46
CA GLU A 168 -9.05 2.94 8.56
C GLU A 168 -8.32 2.81 9.89
N VAL A 169 -7.00 2.88 9.86
CA VAL A 169 -6.15 2.81 11.05
C VAL A 169 -5.03 3.84 10.97
N GLY A 170 -4.86 4.61 12.04
CA GLY A 170 -3.77 5.60 12.17
C GLY A 170 -4.19 7.03 11.83
N VAL A 171 -5.44 7.23 11.42
CA VAL A 171 -5.96 8.55 11.01
C VAL A 171 -5.93 9.56 12.16
N ARG A 172 -5.51 10.78 11.85
CA ARG A 172 -5.35 11.88 12.80
C ARG A 172 -5.57 13.28 12.21
N ASN A 173 -5.94 13.32 10.93
CA ASN A 173 -6.32 14.55 10.22
C ASN A 173 -7.69 14.34 9.56
N ILE A 174 -8.64 15.26 9.79
CA ILE A 174 -9.99 15.15 9.27
C ILE A 174 -10.56 16.53 8.91
N SER A 175 -11.18 16.62 7.75
CA SER A 175 -12.00 17.80 7.41
C SER A 175 -13.41 17.68 7.99
N LYS A 176 -14.09 18.82 8.11
CA LYS A 176 -15.49 18.83 8.58
C LYS A 176 -16.42 18.02 7.67
N GLU A 177 -16.20 18.08 6.35
CA GLU A 177 -16.96 17.31 5.36
C GLU A 177 -16.82 15.79 5.57
N GLU A 178 -15.59 15.31 5.81
CA GLU A 178 -15.33 13.90 6.06
C GLU A 178 -15.95 13.43 7.36
N LYS A 179 -15.87 14.26 8.43
CA LYS A 179 -16.54 13.96 9.69
C LYS A 179 -18.04 13.80 9.53
N ASP A 180 -18.68 14.72 8.82
CA ASP A 180 -20.12 14.67 8.55
C ASP A 180 -20.50 13.43 7.74
N PHE A 181 -19.63 13.03 6.81
CA PHE A 181 -19.83 11.81 6.05
C PHE A 181 -19.70 10.55 6.92
N ILE A 182 -18.66 10.46 7.76
CA ILE A 182 -18.46 9.32 8.68
C ILE A 182 -19.66 9.14 9.60
N ASP A 183 -20.22 10.22 10.13
CA ASP A 183 -21.39 10.20 10.99
C ASP A 183 -22.70 9.87 10.26
N SER A 184 -22.69 9.91 8.95
CA SER A 184 -23.89 9.64 8.14
C SER A 184 -24.15 8.13 8.00
N ALA A 185 -25.40 7.75 7.75
CA ALA A 185 -25.78 6.37 7.44
C ALA A 185 -25.23 5.85 6.09
N GLN A 186 -24.55 6.70 5.32
CA GLN A 186 -23.95 6.33 4.02
C GLN A 186 -22.52 5.79 4.15
N SER A 187 -21.89 5.95 5.32
CA SER A 187 -20.53 5.48 5.55
C SER A 187 -20.53 3.98 5.89
N ALA A 188 -19.71 3.23 5.13
CA ALA A 188 -19.35 1.84 5.42
C ALA A 188 -17.93 1.73 6.00
N VAL A 189 -17.36 2.86 6.43
CA VAL A 189 -16.00 2.95 6.95
C VAL A 189 -16.02 2.73 8.46
N LYS A 190 -15.07 1.94 8.96
CA LYS A 190 -14.76 1.80 10.38
C LYS A 190 -13.44 2.45 10.66
N VAL A 191 -13.34 3.23 11.71
CA VAL A 191 -12.18 4.06 12.03
C VAL A 191 -11.57 3.63 13.34
N ILE A 192 -10.24 3.46 13.35
CA ILE A 192 -9.40 3.36 14.54
C ILE A 192 -8.36 4.47 14.41
N SER A 193 -8.63 5.58 15.05
CA SER A 193 -7.78 6.76 15.03
C SER A 193 -6.50 6.56 15.86
N VAL A 194 -5.53 7.45 15.71
CA VAL A 194 -4.35 7.46 16.60
C VAL A 194 -4.76 7.62 18.06
N TYR A 195 -5.84 8.36 18.35
CA TYR A 195 -6.32 8.53 19.72
C TYR A 195 -6.89 7.21 20.29
N ASP A 196 -7.62 6.43 19.48
CA ASP A 196 -8.07 5.09 19.89
C ASP A 196 -6.88 4.14 20.14
N ILE A 197 -5.83 4.25 19.33
CA ILE A 197 -4.59 3.48 19.48
C ILE A 197 -3.89 3.80 20.83
N LEU A 198 -3.84 5.07 21.19
CA LEU A 198 -3.23 5.51 22.45
C LEU A 198 -4.03 5.10 23.68
N GLU A 199 -5.36 4.97 23.55
CA GLU A 199 -6.25 4.64 24.67
C GLU A 199 -6.46 3.13 24.85
N SER A 200 -6.34 2.32 23.79
CA SER A 200 -6.66 0.89 23.81
C SER A 200 -5.46 0.00 23.55
N HIS A 201 -5.12 -0.88 24.49
CA HIS A 201 -4.12 -1.92 24.28
C HIS A 201 -4.60 -3.03 23.29
N ASN A 202 -5.89 -3.10 23.00
CA ASN A 202 -6.49 -4.15 22.16
C ASN A 202 -6.78 -3.70 20.71
N TRP A 203 -6.46 -2.46 20.35
CA TRP A 203 -6.81 -1.88 19.06
C TRP A 203 -6.43 -2.74 17.84
N LYS A 204 -5.30 -3.46 17.91
CA LYS A 204 -4.84 -4.35 16.82
C LYS A 204 -5.81 -5.49 16.58
N LYS A 205 -6.32 -6.09 17.65
CA LYS A 205 -7.31 -7.16 17.58
C LYS A 205 -8.67 -6.62 17.15
N ASP A 206 -9.04 -5.45 17.63
CA ASP A 206 -10.29 -4.79 17.27
C ASP A 206 -10.30 -4.46 15.78
N ALA A 207 -9.19 -3.94 15.24
CA ALA A 207 -9.01 -3.74 13.79
C ALA A 207 -9.15 -5.04 13.02
N SER A 208 -8.48 -6.12 13.46
CA SER A 208 -8.58 -7.44 12.83
C SER A 208 -10.01 -7.96 12.80
N ASN A 209 -10.77 -7.79 13.88
CA ASN A 209 -12.16 -8.25 13.99
C ASN A 209 -13.14 -7.50 13.07
N LEU A 210 -12.83 -6.26 12.70
CA LEU A 210 -13.63 -5.45 11.77
C LEU A 210 -13.42 -5.83 10.30
N LEU A 211 -12.33 -6.52 9.97
CA LEU A 211 -11.98 -6.92 8.62
C LEU A 211 -12.63 -8.26 8.23
N SER A 212 -12.95 -8.40 6.94
CA SER A 212 -13.33 -9.68 6.33
C SER A 212 -12.19 -10.71 6.42
N ASP A 213 -12.46 -11.98 6.09
CA ASP A 213 -11.42 -13.02 6.05
C ASP A 213 -10.36 -12.78 4.97
N THR A 214 -10.77 -12.14 3.86
CA THR A 214 -9.85 -11.71 2.80
C THR A 214 -9.66 -10.20 2.85
N VAL A 215 -8.41 -9.72 2.84
CA VAL A 215 -8.07 -8.32 3.03
C VAL A 215 -7.10 -7.84 1.96
N TYR A 216 -7.38 -6.69 1.36
CA TYR A 216 -6.39 -5.89 0.65
C TYR A 216 -5.84 -4.83 1.60
N ILE A 217 -4.51 -4.68 1.66
CA ILE A 217 -3.86 -3.70 2.54
C ILE A 217 -3.35 -2.54 1.67
N THR A 218 -3.78 -1.32 1.96
CA THR A 218 -3.15 -0.11 1.40
C THR A 218 -2.39 0.62 2.49
N ILE A 219 -1.15 0.97 2.18
CA ILE A 219 -0.21 1.61 3.10
C ILE A 219 0.18 2.96 2.52
N ASP A 220 -0.50 4.02 2.99
CA ASP A 220 0.05 5.35 2.89
C ASP A 220 1.18 5.48 3.92
N LEU A 221 2.36 5.86 3.45
CA LEU A 221 3.53 5.92 4.32
C LEU A 221 3.44 7.03 5.38
N ASP A 222 2.53 7.98 5.24
CA ASP A 222 2.29 9.01 6.23
C ASP A 222 1.54 8.51 7.49
N VAL A 223 1.04 7.25 7.47
CA VAL A 223 0.56 6.57 8.71
C VAL A 223 1.65 6.50 9.76
N LEU A 224 2.91 6.45 9.32
CA LEU A 224 4.07 6.43 10.21
C LEU A 224 4.37 7.82 10.78
N ASP A 225 5.03 7.82 11.94
CA ASP A 225 5.49 9.06 12.54
C ASP A 225 6.53 9.76 11.66
N PRO A 226 6.41 11.09 11.41
CA PRO A 226 7.37 11.84 10.59
C PRO A 226 8.82 11.77 11.07
N SER A 227 9.06 11.39 12.32
CA SER A 227 10.44 11.18 12.82
C SER A 227 11.15 10.01 12.13
N ILE A 228 10.39 9.05 11.58
CA ILE A 228 10.93 7.90 10.83
C ILE A 228 10.55 7.92 9.34
N MET A 229 9.44 8.59 8.97
CA MET A 229 8.97 8.72 7.60
C MET A 229 8.60 10.18 7.26
N PRO A 230 9.59 11.08 7.15
CA PRO A 230 9.35 12.47 6.74
C PRO A 230 9.18 12.64 5.22
N SER A 231 9.47 11.60 4.43
CA SER A 231 9.49 11.65 2.95
C SER A 231 8.11 11.32 2.38
N VAL A 232 7.10 12.11 2.74
CA VAL A 232 5.71 12.02 2.25
C VAL A 232 5.20 13.39 1.84
N GLY A 233 4.10 13.41 1.08
CA GLY A 233 3.52 14.67 0.59
C GLY A 233 3.02 15.57 1.71
N THR A 234 2.31 15.02 2.69
CA THR A 234 1.66 15.72 3.80
C THR A 234 1.97 15.02 5.14
N PRO A 235 3.16 15.25 5.72
CA PRO A 235 3.55 14.59 6.96
C PRO A 235 2.76 15.16 8.15
N GLU A 236 1.87 14.37 8.71
CA GLU A 236 1.08 14.72 9.90
C GLU A 236 1.84 14.33 11.18
N PRO A 237 1.92 15.20 12.19
CA PRO A 237 2.56 14.91 13.47
C PRO A 237 1.96 13.71 14.19
N GLY A 238 2.77 12.94 14.90
CA GLY A 238 2.38 11.68 15.52
C GLY A 238 2.38 10.55 14.49
N GLY A 239 1.72 9.45 14.80
CA GLY A 239 1.66 8.27 13.92
C GLY A 239 2.32 7.04 14.53
N LEU A 240 2.33 5.95 13.78
CA LEU A 240 2.85 4.68 14.26
C LEU A 240 4.38 4.63 14.18
N GLY A 241 5.01 4.11 15.22
CA GLY A 241 6.41 3.75 15.18
C GLY A 241 6.65 2.42 14.47
N TRP A 242 7.91 2.16 14.05
CA TRP A 242 8.27 0.97 13.29
C TRP A 242 7.79 -0.35 13.91
N TYR A 243 8.09 -0.58 15.17
CA TYR A 243 7.76 -1.86 15.82
C TYR A 243 6.26 -2.06 16.00
N GLU A 244 5.54 -1.00 16.35
CA GLU A 244 4.08 -1.05 16.51
C GLU A 244 3.38 -1.34 15.19
N PHE A 245 3.80 -0.66 14.13
CA PHE A 245 3.31 -0.83 12.77
C PHE A 245 3.58 -2.24 12.24
N MET A 246 4.81 -2.73 12.37
CA MET A 246 5.17 -4.07 11.89
C MET A 246 4.50 -5.19 12.68
N ASP A 247 4.36 -5.03 14.00
CA ASP A 247 3.62 -6.00 14.83
C ASP A 247 2.14 -6.06 14.44
N PHE A 248 1.52 -4.93 14.13
CA PHE A 248 0.16 -4.89 13.60
C PHE A 248 0.03 -5.63 12.27
N LEU A 249 0.90 -5.36 11.30
CA LEU A 249 0.92 -6.06 10.01
C LEU A 249 1.15 -7.57 10.17
N LYS A 250 1.96 -7.98 11.14
CA LYS A 250 2.19 -9.38 11.47
C LYS A 250 0.91 -10.06 11.98
N ILE A 251 0.18 -9.41 12.87
CA ILE A 251 -1.12 -9.90 13.38
C ILE A 251 -2.10 -10.06 12.22
N ILE A 252 -2.28 -9.02 11.40
CA ILE A 252 -3.20 -9.07 10.26
C ILE A 252 -2.81 -10.18 9.28
N SER A 253 -1.53 -10.33 8.96
CA SER A 253 -1.05 -11.37 8.03
C SER A 253 -1.26 -12.79 8.55
N LYS A 254 -1.27 -12.97 9.88
CA LYS A 254 -1.56 -14.24 10.54
C LYS A 254 -3.05 -14.54 10.54
N ASP A 255 -3.88 -13.57 10.86
CA ASP A 255 -5.31 -13.73 11.11
C ASP A 255 -6.13 -13.74 9.81
N LYS A 256 -5.63 -13.10 8.75
CA LYS A 256 -6.37 -12.86 7.50
C LYS A 256 -5.66 -13.45 6.28
N LYS A 257 -6.44 -13.70 5.24
CA LYS A 257 -5.92 -13.98 3.89
C LYS A 257 -5.65 -12.65 3.20
N ILE A 258 -4.40 -12.34 2.94
CA ILE A 258 -4.04 -11.11 2.22
C ILE A 258 -4.19 -11.34 0.73
N ALA A 259 -5.00 -10.50 0.06
CA ALA A 259 -5.29 -10.54 -1.37
C ALA A 259 -4.20 -9.86 -2.22
N GLY A 260 -3.52 -8.90 -1.63
CA GLY A 260 -2.48 -8.06 -2.20
C GLY A 260 -2.27 -6.85 -1.29
N PHE A 261 -1.25 -6.07 -1.57
CA PHE A 261 -1.06 -4.80 -0.87
C PHE A 261 -0.38 -3.77 -1.76
N ASP A 262 -0.51 -2.51 -1.38
CA ASP A 262 0.29 -1.42 -1.95
C ASP A 262 1.02 -0.60 -0.90
N VAL A 263 2.03 0.12 -1.38
CA VAL A 263 2.77 1.16 -0.64
C VAL A 263 2.77 2.41 -1.51
N VAL A 264 2.27 3.50 -0.98
CA VAL A 264 2.01 4.75 -1.70
C VAL A 264 2.55 5.97 -0.93
N GLU A 265 2.55 7.13 -1.59
CA GLU A 265 2.86 8.46 -1.07
C GLU A 265 4.31 8.67 -0.61
N LEU A 266 5.25 7.73 -0.88
CA LEU A 266 6.66 8.06 -0.70
C LEU A 266 7.03 9.23 -1.64
N SER A 267 7.54 10.31 -1.08
CA SER A 267 8.10 11.43 -1.83
C SER A 267 9.61 11.54 -1.56
N PRO A 268 10.46 10.84 -2.34
CA PRO A 268 11.89 10.73 -2.06
C PRO A 268 12.58 12.09 -1.93
N ILE A 269 13.31 12.30 -0.83
CA ILE A 269 14.10 13.50 -0.56
C ILE A 269 15.53 13.25 -1.02
N GLU A 270 16.06 14.14 -1.86
CA GLU A 270 17.42 14.03 -2.37
C GLU A 270 18.45 14.02 -1.23
N GLY A 271 19.34 13.03 -1.26
CA GLY A 271 20.37 12.86 -0.22
C GLY A 271 19.89 12.22 1.09
N TYR A 272 18.59 12.01 1.26
CA TYR A 272 18.04 11.38 2.47
C TYR A 272 17.35 10.05 2.16
N ARG A 273 18.08 8.97 2.29
CA ARG A 273 17.68 7.62 1.83
C ARG A 273 17.02 6.75 2.88
N ALA A 274 16.98 7.17 4.14
CA ALA A 274 16.43 6.34 5.21
C ALA A 274 14.94 5.99 5.00
N PRO A 275 14.07 6.92 4.55
CA PRO A 275 12.67 6.61 4.25
C PRO A 275 12.50 5.62 3.08
N ASP A 276 13.31 5.76 2.02
CA ASP A 276 13.27 4.85 0.86
C ASP A 276 13.61 3.42 1.31
N PHE A 277 14.62 3.30 2.16
CA PHE A 277 15.05 2.02 2.73
C PHE A 277 13.99 1.44 3.68
N LEU A 278 13.35 2.29 4.49
CA LEU A 278 12.26 1.89 5.38
C LEU A 278 11.07 1.34 4.57
N ALA A 279 10.66 2.04 3.50
CA ALA A 279 9.60 1.58 2.62
C ALA A 279 9.92 0.22 1.97
N ALA A 280 11.15 0.04 1.49
CA ALA A 280 11.62 -1.24 0.96
C ALA A 280 11.58 -2.37 2.01
N LYS A 281 11.96 -2.06 3.27
CA LYS A 281 11.89 -3.02 4.38
C LYS A 281 10.45 -3.39 4.75
N ILE A 282 9.50 -2.45 4.69
CA ILE A 282 8.07 -2.73 4.87
C ILE A 282 7.61 -3.77 3.85
N VAL A 283 7.86 -3.53 2.57
CA VAL A 283 7.49 -4.46 1.49
C VAL A 283 8.07 -5.85 1.73
N TYR A 284 9.35 -5.92 2.00
CA TYR A 284 10.05 -7.20 2.17
C TYR A 284 9.57 -7.98 3.39
N ARG A 285 9.44 -7.32 4.54
CA ARG A 285 9.02 -7.95 5.80
C ARG A 285 7.54 -8.34 5.76
N LEU A 286 6.68 -7.52 5.16
CA LEU A 286 5.26 -7.87 5.00
C LEU A 286 5.10 -9.12 4.11
N LEU A 287 5.86 -9.24 3.02
CA LEU A 287 5.92 -10.49 2.25
C LEU A 287 6.40 -11.67 3.11
N GLY A 288 7.36 -11.45 3.98
CA GLY A 288 7.82 -12.44 4.96
C GLY A 288 6.68 -12.92 5.86
N TYR A 289 5.92 -12.03 6.45
CA TYR A 289 4.77 -12.36 7.30
C TYR A 289 3.69 -13.14 6.54
N ILE A 290 3.40 -12.75 5.30
CA ILE A 290 2.36 -13.39 4.48
C ILE A 290 2.75 -14.82 4.10
N PHE A 291 3.99 -15.05 3.71
CA PHE A 291 4.40 -16.34 3.12
C PHE A 291 5.14 -17.26 4.09
N PHE A 292 5.74 -16.75 5.16
CA PHE A 292 6.55 -17.51 6.12
C PHE A 292 6.08 -17.39 7.57
N GLY A 293 5.24 -16.41 7.91
CA GLY A 293 4.79 -16.13 9.27
C GLY A 293 3.73 -17.09 9.83
N LYS A 294 3.22 -18.05 9.04
CA LYS A 294 2.15 -18.99 9.44
C LYS A 294 2.66 -20.31 10.03
N LYS A 295 3.90 -20.31 10.56
CA LYS A 295 4.44 -21.48 11.25
C LYS A 295 4.12 -21.47 12.74
#